data_eca62cbd737313adc59ec86fc6a700a6
#
_entry.id   eca62cbd737313adc59ec86fc6a700a6
#
_cell.length_a   1.000
_cell.length_b   1.000
_cell.length_c   1.000
_cell.angle_alpha   90.00
_cell.angle_beta   90.00
_cell.angle_gamma   90.00
#
_symmetry.space_group_name_H-M   'P 1'
#
loop_
_entity.id
_entity.type
_entity.pdbx_description
1 polymer ?
#
loop_
_entity_poly.entity_id
_entity_poly.type
_entity_poly.pdbx_seq_one_letter_code
_entity_poly.pdbx_strand_id
1 'polypeptide(L)'
;VKRPNNGIDGVRAAVGPEKTARLQACAASFDAVAVAYSGGVDSTLLAYLLAQVFKKRVKAVLVKSPFLAAREEAAALSVAAALALPLQVLPVNLLVVDGVRENRPDRCYRCKAALMDAIIQEVGAGLTIVDGSHAGDAEKDRPGRKALVEKGVMSPLALAGWTKKDIRRAARAFGLPNAEKPSQSCLATRIPHGILLNEDLLQRIEAAEDFLQESGCRHVRVRWVSEGVCIQVGPADIRIVKAPAVHARLLSRMKQLGFSAIFVDPAPYPTE
;
A
#
# COMPACT_ATOMS: atom_id res chain seq x y z
N VAL A 1 -20.98 7.63 -24.64
CA VAL A 1 -20.34 7.50 -23.32
C VAL A 1 -19.95 8.90 -22.90
N LYS A 2 -20.59 9.48 -21.85
CA LYS A 2 -20.20 10.78 -21.30
C LYS A 2 -18.76 10.68 -20.83
N ARG A 3 -17.86 11.55 -21.33
CA ARG A 3 -16.50 11.66 -20.80
C ARG A 3 -16.62 11.91 -19.29
N PRO A 4 -15.87 11.20 -18.44
CA PRO A 4 -15.86 11.47 -17.01
C PRO A 4 -15.54 12.96 -16.81
N ASN A 5 -16.27 13.62 -15.91
CA ASN A 5 -16.03 15.02 -15.57
C ASN A 5 -14.71 15.11 -14.80
N ASN A 6 -13.59 15.31 -15.53
CA ASN A 6 -12.23 15.19 -15.01
C ASN A 6 -11.75 16.43 -14.23
N GLY A 7 -12.65 17.32 -13.87
CA GLY A 7 -12.34 18.55 -13.15
C GLY A 7 -12.83 18.55 -11.69
N ILE A 8 -12.78 19.75 -11.10
CA ILE A 8 -13.23 20.00 -9.71
C ILE A 8 -14.70 19.60 -9.49
N ASP A 9 -15.55 19.74 -10.52
CA ASP A 9 -16.96 19.33 -10.45
C ASP A 9 -17.11 17.82 -10.33
N GLY A 10 -16.21 17.04 -10.93
CA GLY A 10 -16.15 15.59 -10.72
C GLY A 10 -15.82 15.23 -9.28
N VAL A 11 -14.90 15.95 -8.65
CA VAL A 11 -14.59 15.80 -7.22
C VAL A 11 -15.83 16.14 -6.38
N ARG A 12 -16.46 17.29 -6.66
CA ARG A 12 -17.66 17.75 -5.93
C ARG A 12 -18.82 16.76 -6.03
N ALA A 13 -19.04 16.18 -7.20
CA ALA A 13 -20.06 15.15 -7.41
C ALA A 13 -19.74 13.86 -6.64
N ALA A 14 -18.45 13.50 -6.53
CA ALA A 14 -18.03 12.30 -5.84
C ALA A 14 -18.10 12.42 -4.31
N VAL A 15 -17.70 13.53 -3.71
CA VAL A 15 -17.48 13.62 -2.25
C VAL A 15 -18.20 14.78 -1.56
N GLY A 16 -18.91 15.59 -2.32
CA GLY A 16 -19.63 16.76 -1.83
C GLY A 16 -18.79 18.05 -1.84
N PRO A 17 -19.46 19.23 -1.75
CA PRO A 17 -18.82 20.52 -1.89
C PRO A 17 -17.84 20.84 -0.76
N GLU A 18 -18.19 20.50 0.48
CA GLU A 18 -17.40 20.85 1.66
C GLU A 18 -16.02 20.14 1.66
N LYS A 19 -16.02 18.84 1.47
CA LYS A 19 -14.78 18.05 1.40
C LYS A 19 -13.92 18.44 0.20
N THR A 20 -14.56 18.79 -0.91
CA THR A 20 -13.87 19.32 -2.09
C THR A 20 -13.20 20.64 -1.80
N ALA A 21 -13.91 21.60 -1.16
CA ALA A 21 -13.36 22.90 -0.81
C ALA A 21 -12.18 22.78 0.17
N ARG A 22 -12.28 21.93 1.18
CA ARG A 22 -11.19 21.67 2.13
C ARG A 22 -9.94 21.11 1.44
N LEU A 23 -10.11 20.13 0.53
CA LEU A 23 -8.99 19.57 -0.23
C LEU A 23 -8.36 20.60 -1.17
N GLN A 24 -9.19 21.42 -1.82
CA GLN A 24 -8.74 22.51 -2.67
C GLN A 24 -7.95 23.57 -1.89
N ALA A 25 -8.41 23.95 -0.70
CA ALA A 25 -7.71 24.89 0.19
C ALA A 25 -6.36 24.31 0.63
N CYS A 26 -6.32 23.03 0.99
CA CYS A 26 -5.06 22.35 1.30
C CYS A 26 -4.11 22.33 0.09
N ALA A 27 -4.61 22.00 -1.11
CA ALA A 27 -3.82 22.02 -2.32
C ALA A 27 -3.31 23.42 -2.73
N ALA A 28 -4.01 24.48 -2.34
CA ALA A 28 -3.59 25.86 -2.61
C ALA A 28 -2.34 26.27 -1.82
N SER A 29 -2.03 25.59 -0.71
CA SER A 29 -0.88 25.96 0.15
C SER A 29 0.49 25.56 -0.43
N PHE A 30 0.54 24.85 -1.56
CA PHE A 30 1.78 24.47 -2.23
C PHE A 30 1.66 24.49 -3.76
N ASP A 31 2.74 24.88 -4.45
CA ASP A 31 2.81 24.86 -5.92
C ASP A 31 3.40 23.56 -6.47
N ALA A 32 4.31 22.98 -5.71
CA ALA A 32 4.96 21.71 -6.02
C ALA A 32 4.97 20.79 -4.80
N VAL A 33 4.83 19.49 -5.03
CA VAL A 33 4.62 18.52 -3.95
C VAL A 33 5.21 17.16 -4.30
N ALA A 34 5.82 16.52 -3.30
CA ALA A 34 6.22 15.12 -3.38
C ALA A 34 5.15 14.24 -2.72
N VAL A 35 4.61 13.30 -3.46
CA VAL A 35 3.63 12.32 -2.94
C VAL A 35 4.35 11.05 -2.54
N ALA A 36 4.29 10.66 -1.27
CA ALA A 36 4.71 9.32 -0.82
C ALA A 36 3.75 8.27 -1.41
N TYR A 37 4.11 7.80 -2.61
CA TYR A 37 3.28 6.96 -3.45
C TYR A 37 3.51 5.48 -3.14
N SER A 38 2.43 4.72 -2.92
CA SER A 38 2.50 3.29 -2.62
C SER A 38 1.83 2.41 -3.70
N GLY A 39 1.24 3.00 -4.74
CA GLY A 39 0.41 2.27 -5.70
C GLY A 39 -0.94 1.80 -5.15
N GLY A 40 -1.25 2.09 -3.90
CA GLY A 40 -2.59 1.92 -3.32
C GLY A 40 -3.56 2.99 -3.81
N VAL A 41 -4.87 2.73 -3.74
CA VAL A 41 -5.89 3.64 -4.26
C VAL A 41 -5.82 5.04 -3.63
N ASP A 42 -5.45 5.15 -2.35
CA ASP A 42 -5.42 6.42 -1.61
C ASP A 42 -4.32 7.35 -2.15
N SER A 43 -3.08 6.87 -2.20
CA SER A 43 -1.94 7.64 -2.71
C SER A 43 -2.06 7.92 -4.21
N THR A 44 -2.65 6.99 -4.96
CA THR A 44 -2.90 7.16 -6.40
C THR A 44 -3.93 8.25 -6.66
N LEU A 45 -5.05 8.22 -5.93
CA LEU A 45 -6.07 9.26 -6.06
C LEU A 45 -5.53 10.63 -5.67
N LEU A 46 -4.80 10.72 -4.56
CA LEU A 46 -4.18 11.98 -4.14
C LEU A 46 -3.25 12.53 -5.23
N ALA A 47 -2.32 11.72 -5.74
CA ALA A 47 -1.38 12.12 -6.78
C ALA A 47 -2.12 12.57 -8.05
N TYR A 48 -3.15 11.82 -8.47
CA TYR A 48 -3.99 12.17 -9.61
C TYR A 48 -4.73 13.49 -9.43
N LEU A 49 -5.39 13.69 -8.29
CA LEU A 49 -6.13 14.92 -8.01
C LEU A 49 -5.19 16.14 -7.99
N LEU A 50 -4.05 16.02 -7.33
CA LEU A 50 -3.07 17.10 -7.27
C LEU A 50 -2.53 17.45 -8.67
N ALA A 51 -2.14 16.45 -9.46
CA ALA A 51 -1.57 16.67 -10.78
C ALA A 51 -2.62 17.09 -11.83
N GLN A 52 -3.73 16.35 -11.93
CA GLN A 52 -4.66 16.48 -13.04
C GLN A 52 -5.81 17.45 -12.77
N VAL A 53 -6.29 17.53 -11.52
CA VAL A 53 -7.42 18.42 -11.16
C VAL A 53 -6.93 19.77 -10.64
N PHE A 54 -6.03 19.76 -9.68
CA PHE A 54 -5.51 21.00 -9.04
C PHE A 54 -4.29 21.59 -9.76
N LYS A 55 -3.79 20.92 -10.82
CA LYS A 55 -2.68 21.38 -11.67
C LYS A 55 -1.40 21.72 -10.90
N LYS A 56 -1.11 20.97 -9.87
CA LYS A 56 0.14 21.12 -9.10
C LYS A 56 1.29 20.35 -9.77
N ARG A 57 2.52 20.81 -9.54
CA ARG A 57 3.70 20.06 -9.92
C ARG A 57 3.89 18.90 -8.94
N VAL A 58 3.60 17.69 -9.38
CA VAL A 58 3.65 16.48 -8.57
C VAL A 58 4.90 15.67 -8.93
N LYS A 59 5.62 15.21 -7.91
CA LYS A 59 6.62 14.16 -7.98
C LYS A 59 6.15 12.99 -7.13
N ALA A 60 5.69 11.91 -7.74
CA ALA A 60 5.33 10.69 -7.01
C ALA A 60 6.62 9.92 -6.67
N VAL A 61 6.79 9.49 -5.43
CA VAL A 61 7.96 8.73 -4.98
C VAL A 61 7.51 7.39 -4.44
N LEU A 62 7.84 6.32 -5.17
CA LEU A 62 7.64 4.93 -4.74
C LEU A 62 8.91 4.43 -4.07
N VAL A 63 8.84 4.14 -2.78
CA VAL A 63 9.99 3.53 -2.11
C VAL A 63 9.98 2.02 -2.34
N LYS A 64 11.04 1.54 -3.01
CA LYS A 64 11.33 0.12 -3.19
C LYS A 64 12.14 -0.38 -2.00
N SER A 65 11.61 -1.37 -1.29
CA SER A 65 12.25 -1.97 -0.11
C SER A 65 12.02 -3.47 -0.08
N PRO A 66 12.77 -4.25 0.70
CA PRO A 66 12.53 -5.70 0.87
C PRO A 66 11.12 -6.06 1.39
N PHE A 67 10.38 -5.08 1.88
CA PHE A 67 9.02 -5.27 2.39
C PHE A 67 7.92 -5.02 1.36
N LEU A 68 8.27 -4.47 0.18
CA LEU A 68 7.36 -4.26 -0.94
C LEU A 68 7.45 -5.46 -1.88
N ALA A 69 6.37 -6.20 -2.04
CA ALA A 69 6.33 -7.33 -2.97
C ALA A 69 6.55 -6.84 -4.42
N ALA A 70 7.29 -7.61 -5.21
CA ALA A 70 7.62 -7.25 -6.60
C ALA A 70 6.37 -7.05 -7.46
N ARG A 71 5.32 -7.86 -7.24
CA ARG A 71 4.03 -7.69 -7.90
C ARG A 71 3.34 -6.37 -7.54
N GLU A 72 3.49 -5.90 -6.30
CA GLU A 72 2.94 -4.62 -5.85
C GLU A 72 3.72 -3.45 -6.46
N GLU A 73 5.05 -3.57 -6.55
CA GLU A 73 5.90 -2.63 -7.28
C GLU A 73 5.47 -2.54 -8.74
N ALA A 74 5.39 -3.67 -9.45
CA ALA A 74 4.97 -3.72 -10.85
C ALA A 74 3.58 -3.11 -11.07
N ALA A 75 2.62 -3.40 -10.19
CA ALA A 75 1.29 -2.82 -10.24
C ALA A 75 1.33 -1.30 -10.01
N ALA A 76 2.13 -0.81 -9.07
CA ALA A 76 2.28 0.62 -8.79
C ALA A 76 2.89 1.37 -9.98
N LEU A 77 3.91 0.80 -10.63
CA LEU A 77 4.53 1.33 -11.85
C LEU A 77 3.51 1.39 -13.00
N SER A 78 2.77 0.31 -13.23
CA SER A 78 1.75 0.24 -14.28
C SER A 78 0.65 1.29 -14.10
N VAL A 79 0.15 1.46 -12.86
CA VAL A 79 -0.88 2.45 -12.55
C VAL A 79 -0.35 3.88 -12.75
N ALA A 80 0.87 4.17 -12.30
CA ALA A 80 1.48 5.48 -12.47
C ALA A 80 1.67 5.82 -13.96
N ALA A 81 2.13 4.86 -14.77
CA ALA A 81 2.28 5.01 -16.21
C ALA A 81 0.93 5.27 -16.91
N ALA A 82 -0.11 4.49 -16.57
CA ALA A 82 -1.46 4.67 -17.14
C ALA A 82 -2.07 6.04 -16.83
N LEU A 83 -1.68 6.65 -15.70
CA LEU A 83 -2.15 7.97 -15.28
C LEU A 83 -1.17 9.11 -15.64
N ALA A 84 -0.09 8.81 -16.34
CA ALA A 84 0.99 9.76 -16.66
C ALA A 84 1.50 10.54 -15.44
N LEU A 85 1.62 9.85 -14.29
CA LEU A 85 2.18 10.44 -13.08
C LEU A 85 3.72 10.44 -13.16
N PRO A 86 4.38 11.59 -12.89
CA PRO A 86 5.83 11.65 -12.78
C PRO A 86 6.29 10.82 -11.56
N LEU A 87 6.72 9.59 -11.82
CA LEU A 87 7.09 8.63 -10.78
C LEU A 87 8.61 8.45 -10.70
N GLN A 88 9.14 8.54 -9.50
CA GLN A 88 10.50 8.13 -9.15
C GLN A 88 10.44 6.90 -8.24
N VAL A 89 11.27 5.89 -8.55
CA VAL A 89 11.50 4.74 -7.66
C VAL A 89 12.75 5.01 -6.83
N LEU A 90 12.61 4.94 -5.51
CA LEU A 90 13.68 5.17 -4.55
C LEU A 90 14.01 3.87 -3.81
N PRO A 91 15.15 3.22 -4.08
CA PRO A 91 15.54 2.02 -3.35
C PRO A 91 15.99 2.37 -1.93
N VAL A 92 15.41 1.67 -0.94
CA VAL A 92 15.76 1.84 0.49
C VAL A 92 15.86 0.47 1.15
N ASN A 93 17.03 0.16 1.71
CA ASN A 93 17.18 -1.07 2.50
C ASN A 93 16.75 -0.82 3.95
N LEU A 94 15.52 -1.21 4.27
CA LEU A 94 14.96 -1.06 5.62
C LEU A 94 15.50 -2.09 6.62
N LEU A 95 16.19 -3.14 6.18
CA LEU A 95 16.76 -4.16 7.07
C LEU A 95 18.00 -3.65 7.82
N VAL A 96 18.59 -2.53 7.41
CA VAL A 96 19.70 -1.89 8.14
C VAL A 96 19.23 -0.91 9.23
N VAL A 97 17.92 -0.66 9.31
CA VAL A 97 17.35 0.27 10.29
C VAL A 97 17.18 -0.43 11.64
N ASP A 98 17.72 0.17 12.69
CA ASP A 98 17.61 -0.35 14.06
C ASP A 98 16.16 -0.62 14.47
N GLY A 99 15.90 -1.78 15.07
CA GLY A 99 14.59 -2.23 15.51
C GLY A 99 13.64 -2.67 14.38
N VAL A 100 13.98 -2.40 13.09
CA VAL A 100 13.21 -2.90 11.95
C VAL A 100 13.58 -4.34 11.64
N ARG A 101 14.87 -4.64 11.53
CA ARG A 101 15.37 -6.01 11.29
C ARG A 101 14.97 -6.96 12.42
N GLU A 102 15.03 -6.51 13.66
CA GLU A 102 14.64 -7.25 14.86
C GLU A 102 13.12 -7.43 14.96
N ASN A 103 12.37 -6.81 14.05
CA ASN A 103 10.92 -6.90 13.98
C ASN A 103 10.24 -6.51 15.32
N ARG A 104 10.72 -5.42 15.93
CA ARG A 104 10.19 -4.93 17.22
C ARG A 104 8.74 -4.48 17.10
N PRO A 105 7.98 -4.40 18.18
CA PRO A 105 6.60 -3.90 18.18
C PRO A 105 6.44 -2.50 17.55
N ASP A 106 7.44 -1.63 17.71
CA ASP A 106 7.50 -0.27 17.13
C ASP A 106 8.07 -0.25 15.70
N ARG A 107 8.31 -1.43 15.06
CA ARG A 107 8.85 -1.55 13.70
C ARG A 107 8.14 -0.62 12.70
N CYS A 108 6.79 -0.55 12.75
CA CYS A 108 6.03 0.25 11.78
C CYS A 108 6.33 1.75 11.90
N TYR A 109 6.56 2.26 13.11
CA TYR A 109 7.01 3.63 13.33
C TYR A 109 8.40 3.85 12.75
N ARG A 110 9.38 3.01 13.11
CA ARG A 110 10.78 3.13 12.65
C ARG A 110 10.89 3.03 11.13
N CYS A 111 10.19 2.05 10.55
CA CYS A 111 10.11 1.86 9.12
C CYS A 111 9.54 3.11 8.42
N LYS A 112 8.42 3.65 8.91
CA LYS A 112 7.80 4.84 8.33
C LYS A 112 8.71 6.07 8.47
N ALA A 113 9.37 6.25 9.60
CA ALA A 113 10.32 7.35 9.82
C ALA A 113 11.47 7.26 8.80
N ALA A 114 12.10 6.10 8.66
CA ALA A 114 13.20 5.89 7.71
C ALA A 114 12.77 6.10 6.25
N LEU A 115 11.55 5.65 5.89
CA LEU A 115 10.99 5.92 4.56
C LEU A 115 10.81 7.41 4.29
N MET A 116 10.29 8.15 5.27
CA MET A 116 10.11 9.60 5.11
C MET A 116 11.44 10.33 5.07
N ASP A 117 12.42 9.95 5.88
CA ASP A 117 13.76 10.53 5.83
C ASP A 117 14.41 10.33 4.45
N ALA A 118 14.31 9.14 3.88
CA ALA A 118 14.80 8.86 2.55
C ALA A 118 14.12 9.71 1.47
N ILE A 119 12.78 9.88 1.54
CA ILE A 119 12.05 10.74 0.63
C ILE A 119 12.46 12.21 0.81
N ILE A 120 12.55 12.70 2.05
CA ILE A 120 12.98 14.09 2.36
C ILE A 120 14.35 14.36 1.76
N GLN A 121 15.29 13.45 1.97
CA GLN A 121 16.66 13.56 1.45
C GLN A 121 16.68 13.59 -0.08
N GLU A 122 15.88 12.72 -0.72
CA GLU A 122 15.82 12.59 -2.19
C GLU A 122 15.19 13.80 -2.87
N VAL A 123 14.13 14.38 -2.29
CA VAL A 123 13.40 15.49 -2.91
C VAL A 123 13.98 16.86 -2.54
N GLY A 124 14.77 16.92 -1.46
CA GLY A 124 15.34 18.18 -0.94
C GLY A 124 14.32 19.09 -0.26
N ALA A 125 14.79 20.21 0.26
CA ALA A 125 13.99 21.14 1.07
C ALA A 125 12.92 21.93 0.28
N GLY A 126 12.85 21.78 -1.04
CA GLY A 126 11.98 22.60 -1.90
C GLY A 126 10.56 22.05 -2.11
N LEU A 127 10.25 20.84 -1.63
CA LEU A 127 8.96 20.23 -1.87
C LEU A 127 8.26 19.85 -0.56
N THR A 128 6.98 20.20 -0.47
CA THR A 128 6.12 19.68 0.58
C THR A 128 5.87 18.19 0.34
N ILE A 129 6.07 17.36 1.37
CA ILE A 129 5.79 15.93 1.28
C ILE A 129 4.36 15.69 1.75
N VAL A 130 3.60 14.94 0.95
CA VAL A 130 2.23 14.55 1.28
C VAL A 130 2.05 13.03 1.18
N ASP A 131 1.11 12.49 1.97
CA ASP A 131 0.76 11.08 1.91
C ASP A 131 -0.74 10.85 1.70
N GLY A 132 -1.10 9.62 1.35
CA GLY A 132 -2.49 9.23 1.09
C GLY A 132 -3.29 8.84 2.33
N SER A 133 -2.88 9.19 3.53
CA SER A 133 -3.66 8.93 4.76
C SER A 133 -5.03 9.63 4.71
N HIS A 134 -6.05 8.97 5.25
CA HIS A 134 -7.43 9.46 5.23
C HIS A 134 -8.02 9.58 6.64
N ALA A 135 -9.21 10.17 6.79
CA ALA A 135 -9.81 10.45 8.10
C ALA A 135 -9.95 9.22 8.99
N GLY A 136 -10.32 8.06 8.44
CA GLY A 136 -10.44 6.82 9.21
C GLY A 136 -9.11 6.24 9.71
N ASP A 137 -7.95 6.71 9.23
CA ASP A 137 -6.64 6.32 9.78
C ASP A 137 -6.34 7.07 11.09
N ALA A 138 -7.03 8.20 11.34
CA ALA A 138 -6.88 8.98 12.55
C ALA A 138 -7.48 8.28 13.79
N GLU A 139 -8.51 7.48 13.58
CA GLU A 139 -9.23 6.74 14.63
C GLU A 139 -8.50 5.47 15.07
N LYS A 140 -7.56 4.99 14.25
CA LYS A 140 -6.74 3.81 14.55
C LYS A 140 -5.40 4.28 15.10
N ASP A 141 -5.06 3.83 16.30
CA ASP A 141 -3.70 4.05 16.84
C ASP A 141 -2.67 3.29 15.97
N ARG A 142 -2.18 3.98 14.94
CA ARG A 142 -1.18 3.43 14.02
C ARG A 142 0.18 4.04 14.31
N PRO A 143 1.15 3.26 14.80
CA PRO A 143 2.49 3.77 15.12
C PRO A 143 3.15 4.58 14.00
N GLY A 144 2.91 4.19 12.74
CA GLY A 144 3.45 4.91 11.57
C GLY A 144 2.93 6.33 11.39
N ARG A 145 1.75 6.68 11.95
CA ARG A 145 1.21 8.04 11.87
C ARG A 145 2.04 9.04 12.67
N LYS A 146 2.52 8.64 13.83
CA LYS A 146 3.40 9.47 14.67
C LYS A 146 4.63 9.91 13.86
N ALA A 147 5.24 8.98 13.12
CA ALA A 147 6.38 9.29 12.26
C ALA A 147 6.04 10.33 11.17
N LEU A 148 4.85 10.26 10.55
CA LEU A 148 4.43 11.25 9.55
C LEU A 148 4.35 12.66 10.15
N VAL A 149 3.74 12.79 11.32
CA VAL A 149 3.62 14.08 12.02
C VAL A 149 4.99 14.63 12.39
N GLU A 150 5.86 13.81 12.99
CA GLU A 150 7.22 14.22 13.39
C GLU A 150 8.09 14.63 12.20
N LYS A 151 7.87 14.04 11.02
CA LYS A 151 8.58 14.38 9.77
C LYS A 151 7.93 15.52 8.98
N GLY A 152 6.87 16.14 9.51
CA GLY A 152 6.19 17.23 8.83
C GLY A 152 5.45 16.84 7.54
N VAL A 153 5.09 15.55 7.40
CA VAL A 153 4.36 15.05 6.23
C VAL A 153 2.89 15.46 6.35
N MET A 154 2.38 16.10 5.33
CA MET A 154 0.97 16.52 5.29
C MET A 154 0.09 15.41 4.73
N SER A 155 -1.11 15.24 5.29
CA SER A 155 -2.10 14.25 4.84
C SER A 155 -3.37 14.95 4.30
N PRO A 156 -3.36 15.44 3.03
CA PRO A 156 -4.43 16.30 2.50
C PRO A 156 -5.82 15.64 2.53
N LEU A 157 -5.93 14.34 2.26
CA LEU A 157 -7.21 13.64 2.30
C LEU A 157 -7.75 13.54 3.73
N ALA A 158 -6.88 13.30 4.71
CA ALA A 158 -7.27 13.28 6.13
C ALA A 158 -7.70 14.67 6.61
N LEU A 159 -6.94 15.72 6.29
CA LEU A 159 -7.26 17.11 6.62
C LEU A 159 -8.59 17.56 6.01
N ALA A 160 -8.90 17.09 4.80
CA ALA A 160 -10.17 17.37 4.14
C ALA A 160 -11.33 16.49 4.62
N GLY A 161 -11.10 15.58 5.57
CA GLY A 161 -12.12 14.70 6.15
C GLY A 161 -12.60 13.60 5.20
N TRP A 162 -11.76 13.19 4.22
CA TRP A 162 -12.09 12.11 3.31
C TRP A 162 -12.02 10.75 4.01
N THR A 163 -13.05 9.94 3.83
CA THR A 163 -13.12 8.55 4.29
C THR A 163 -12.67 7.59 3.19
N LYS A 164 -12.41 6.33 3.53
CA LYS A 164 -12.12 5.28 2.54
C LYS A 164 -13.24 5.13 1.51
N LYS A 165 -14.49 5.29 1.93
CA LYS A 165 -15.66 5.31 1.04
C LYS A 165 -15.59 6.45 0.01
N ASP A 166 -15.22 7.64 0.44
CA ASP A 166 -15.08 8.82 -0.43
C ASP A 166 -13.98 8.59 -1.47
N ILE A 167 -12.83 8.08 -1.01
CA ILE A 167 -11.69 7.77 -1.87
C ILE A 167 -12.07 6.77 -2.96
N ARG A 168 -12.69 5.64 -2.60
CA ARG A 168 -13.11 4.64 -3.59
C ARG A 168 -14.15 5.18 -4.56
N ARG A 169 -15.11 5.97 -4.07
CA ARG A 169 -16.13 6.60 -4.92
C ARG A 169 -15.50 7.58 -5.93
N ALA A 170 -14.57 8.42 -5.48
CA ALA A 170 -13.84 9.32 -6.35
C ALA A 170 -12.94 8.56 -7.34
N ALA A 171 -12.21 7.55 -6.88
CA ALA A 171 -11.37 6.72 -7.75
C ALA A 171 -12.16 6.06 -8.89
N ARG A 172 -13.37 5.54 -8.61
CA ARG A 172 -14.30 5.03 -9.64
C ARG A 172 -14.77 6.12 -10.59
N ALA A 173 -15.17 7.27 -10.05
CA ALA A 173 -15.67 8.39 -10.86
C ALA A 173 -14.62 8.93 -11.84
N PHE A 174 -13.35 8.88 -11.46
CA PHE A 174 -12.22 9.26 -12.32
C PHE A 174 -11.66 8.09 -13.15
N GLY A 175 -12.19 6.87 -13.00
CA GLY A 175 -11.75 5.70 -13.76
C GLY A 175 -10.33 5.24 -13.42
N LEU A 176 -9.90 5.38 -12.15
CA LEU A 176 -8.56 4.94 -11.77
C LEU A 176 -8.44 3.42 -11.87
N PRO A 177 -7.36 2.90 -12.48
CA PRO A 177 -7.19 1.45 -12.73
C PRO A 177 -7.22 0.60 -11.45
N ASN A 178 -6.83 1.18 -10.32
CA ASN A 178 -6.73 0.51 -9.03
C ASN A 178 -7.87 0.88 -8.04
N ALA A 179 -9.00 1.41 -8.53
CA ALA A 179 -10.13 1.83 -7.68
C ALA A 179 -10.66 0.71 -6.78
N GLU A 180 -10.65 -0.54 -7.26
CA GLU A 180 -11.11 -1.73 -6.55
C GLU A 180 -9.99 -2.52 -5.88
N LYS A 181 -8.73 -2.07 -5.99
CA LYS A 181 -7.61 -2.78 -5.39
C LYS A 181 -7.79 -2.87 -3.87
N PRO A 182 -7.73 -4.08 -3.29
CA PRO A 182 -7.80 -4.23 -1.84
C PRO A 182 -6.57 -3.62 -1.16
N SER A 183 -6.73 -3.23 0.11
CA SER A 183 -5.62 -2.73 0.91
C SER A 183 -4.58 -3.84 1.11
N GLN A 184 -3.32 -3.51 0.84
CA GLN A 184 -2.21 -4.44 1.03
C GLN A 184 -1.33 -4.00 2.20
N SER A 185 -0.93 -4.97 3.00
CA SER A 185 0.07 -4.77 4.05
C SER A 185 1.45 -5.23 3.56
N CYS A 186 2.52 -4.66 4.12
CA CYS A 186 3.89 -5.02 3.74
C CYS A 186 4.22 -6.48 4.11
N LEU A 187 5.16 -7.11 3.40
CA LEU A 187 5.57 -8.51 3.63
C LEU A 187 6.01 -8.77 5.07
N ALA A 188 6.63 -7.81 5.74
CA ALA A 188 7.06 -7.95 7.13
C ALA A 188 5.89 -8.26 8.11
N THR A 189 4.64 -7.95 7.73
CA THR A 189 3.47 -8.30 8.56
C THR A 189 3.11 -9.77 8.56
N ARG A 190 3.75 -10.58 7.72
CA ARG A 190 3.59 -12.04 7.67
C ARG A 190 4.41 -12.73 8.74
N ILE A 191 5.35 -12.02 9.34
CA ILE A 191 6.31 -12.54 10.32
C ILE A 191 5.97 -11.95 11.69
N PRO A 192 5.78 -12.79 12.73
CA PRO A 192 5.49 -12.33 14.09
C PRO A 192 6.59 -11.42 14.64
N HIS A 193 6.21 -10.47 15.51
CA HIS A 193 7.17 -9.62 16.19
C HIS A 193 8.21 -10.46 16.96
N GLY A 194 9.44 -9.97 17.02
CA GLY A 194 10.58 -10.64 17.67
C GLY A 194 11.30 -11.67 16.80
N ILE A 195 10.75 -12.05 15.64
CA ILE A 195 11.44 -12.89 14.65
C ILE A 195 12.23 -11.98 13.70
N LEU A 196 13.52 -12.26 13.54
CA LEU A 196 14.39 -11.49 12.65
C LEU A 196 13.89 -11.49 11.21
N LEU A 197 13.77 -10.30 10.64
CA LEU A 197 13.48 -10.13 9.22
C LEU A 197 14.76 -10.30 8.40
N ASN A 198 14.71 -11.09 7.35
CA ASN A 198 15.77 -11.21 6.36
C ASN A 198 15.17 -11.36 4.96
N GLU A 199 15.97 -11.06 3.94
CA GLU A 199 15.50 -11.07 2.55
C GLU A 199 15.07 -12.45 2.09
N ASP A 200 15.80 -13.52 2.47
CA ASP A 200 15.46 -14.89 2.09
C ASP A 200 14.05 -15.27 2.57
N LEU A 201 13.75 -15.06 3.85
CA LEU A 201 12.42 -15.38 4.39
C LEU A 201 11.32 -14.55 3.74
N LEU A 202 11.56 -13.25 3.49
CA LEU A 202 10.60 -12.38 2.81
C LEU A 202 10.33 -12.83 1.39
N GLN A 203 11.37 -13.19 0.61
CA GLN A 203 11.26 -13.68 -0.76
C GLN A 203 10.54 -15.03 -0.81
N ARG A 204 10.81 -15.94 0.13
CA ARG A 204 10.12 -17.22 0.22
C ARG A 204 8.63 -17.06 0.51
N ILE A 205 8.27 -16.14 1.41
CA ILE A 205 6.88 -15.82 1.70
C ILE A 205 6.20 -15.20 0.47
N GLU A 206 6.88 -14.27 -0.21
CA GLU A 206 6.39 -13.66 -1.44
C GLU A 206 6.13 -14.70 -2.53
N ALA A 207 7.11 -15.56 -2.80
CA ALA A 207 6.98 -16.64 -3.79
C ALA A 207 5.85 -17.63 -3.47
N ALA A 208 5.56 -17.83 -2.18
CA ALA A 208 4.43 -18.63 -1.74
C ALA A 208 3.08 -17.92 -2.00
N GLU A 209 2.99 -16.61 -1.73
CA GLU A 209 1.80 -15.82 -2.03
C GLU A 209 1.57 -15.72 -3.55
N ASP A 210 2.62 -15.54 -4.35
CA ASP A 210 2.55 -15.47 -5.82
C ASP A 210 2.01 -16.78 -6.40
N PHE A 211 2.52 -17.92 -5.97
CA PHE A 211 2.01 -19.24 -6.40
C PHE A 211 0.51 -19.39 -6.15
N LEU A 212 0.02 -18.94 -5.00
CA LEU A 212 -1.41 -19.02 -4.67
C LEU A 212 -2.24 -18.06 -5.53
N GLN A 213 -1.73 -16.87 -5.83
CA GLN A 213 -2.41 -15.93 -6.73
C GLN A 213 -2.44 -16.42 -8.17
N GLU A 214 -1.34 -17.01 -8.68
CA GLU A 214 -1.30 -17.67 -9.99
C GLU A 214 -2.25 -18.87 -10.06
N SER A 215 -2.52 -19.51 -8.93
CA SER A 215 -3.53 -20.57 -8.81
C SER A 215 -4.98 -20.05 -8.77
N GLY A 216 -5.18 -18.71 -8.83
CA GLY A 216 -6.49 -18.05 -8.90
C GLY A 216 -7.00 -17.45 -7.59
N CYS A 217 -6.23 -17.53 -6.50
CA CYS A 217 -6.61 -16.90 -5.23
C CYS A 217 -6.41 -15.38 -5.32
N ARG A 218 -7.43 -14.61 -4.87
CA ARG A 218 -7.40 -13.13 -4.91
C ARG A 218 -6.87 -12.50 -3.63
N HIS A 219 -7.19 -13.13 -2.50
CA HIS A 219 -6.82 -12.64 -1.16
C HIS A 219 -6.01 -13.71 -0.45
N VAL A 220 -4.71 -13.48 -0.35
CA VAL A 220 -3.76 -14.45 0.19
C VAL A 220 -2.86 -13.80 1.23
N ARG A 221 -2.59 -14.52 2.31
CA ARG A 221 -1.53 -14.24 3.27
C ARG A 221 -0.84 -15.54 3.66
N VAL A 222 0.46 -15.58 3.47
CA VAL A 222 1.31 -16.69 3.94
C VAL A 222 2.08 -16.20 5.16
N ARG A 223 1.64 -16.60 6.35
CA ARG A 223 2.21 -16.13 7.61
C ARG A 223 3.20 -17.15 8.16
N TRP A 224 4.36 -16.64 8.55
CA TRP A 224 5.35 -17.42 9.29
C TRP A 224 4.79 -17.83 10.65
N VAL A 225 4.92 -19.11 11.00
CA VAL A 225 4.62 -19.68 12.31
C VAL A 225 5.84 -20.49 12.76
N SER A 226 5.93 -20.84 14.03
CA SER A 226 7.15 -21.40 14.66
C SER A 226 7.84 -22.53 13.89
N GLU A 227 7.08 -23.33 13.14
CA GLU A 227 7.62 -24.52 12.43
C GLU A 227 7.29 -24.50 10.92
N GLY A 228 6.79 -23.40 10.38
CA GLY A 228 6.42 -23.36 8.98
C GLY A 228 5.59 -22.15 8.60
N VAL A 229 4.52 -22.36 7.83
CA VAL A 229 3.63 -21.30 7.37
C VAL A 229 2.17 -21.63 7.56
N CYS A 230 1.39 -20.60 7.90
CA CYS A 230 -0.06 -20.63 7.90
C CYS A 230 -0.59 -19.86 6.69
N ILE A 231 -1.31 -20.54 5.82
CA ILE A 231 -1.91 -19.97 4.61
C ILE A 231 -3.32 -19.50 4.93
N GLN A 232 -3.56 -18.22 4.78
CA GLN A 232 -4.85 -17.59 4.95
C GLN A 232 -5.35 -17.08 3.59
N VAL A 233 -6.56 -17.44 3.21
CA VAL A 233 -7.19 -17.02 1.95
C VAL A 233 -8.57 -16.44 2.18
N GLY A 234 -9.05 -15.64 1.23
CA GLY A 234 -10.41 -15.10 1.27
C GLY A 234 -11.49 -16.19 1.21
N PRO A 235 -12.73 -15.88 1.63
CA PRO A 235 -13.84 -16.86 1.65
C PRO A 235 -14.07 -17.54 0.30
N ALA A 236 -13.97 -16.78 -0.80
CA ALA A 236 -14.15 -17.32 -2.15
C ALA A 236 -12.99 -18.23 -2.59
N ASP A 237 -11.79 -18.02 -2.03
CA ASP A 237 -10.56 -18.67 -2.48
C ASP A 237 -10.32 -20.01 -1.76
N ILE A 238 -11.01 -20.29 -0.66
CA ILE A 238 -10.86 -21.51 0.13
C ILE A 238 -11.07 -22.77 -0.73
N ARG A 239 -12.04 -22.74 -1.65
CA ARG A 239 -12.34 -23.86 -2.55
C ARG A 239 -11.19 -24.14 -3.50
N ILE A 240 -10.46 -23.10 -3.93
CA ILE A 240 -9.29 -23.21 -4.83
C ILE A 240 -8.18 -23.97 -4.11
N VAL A 241 -7.85 -23.55 -2.90
CA VAL A 241 -6.76 -24.17 -2.10
C VAL A 241 -7.09 -25.60 -1.70
N LYS A 242 -8.36 -25.93 -1.47
CA LYS A 242 -8.83 -27.29 -1.11
C LYS A 242 -9.00 -28.22 -2.32
N ALA A 243 -8.97 -27.71 -3.56
CA ALA A 243 -9.06 -28.56 -4.75
C ALA A 243 -7.83 -29.52 -4.80
N PRO A 244 -8.02 -30.85 -4.95
CA PRO A 244 -6.94 -31.83 -4.78
C PRO A 244 -5.70 -31.55 -5.62
N ALA A 245 -5.87 -31.15 -6.88
CA ALA A 245 -4.77 -30.84 -7.78
C ALA A 245 -3.98 -29.59 -7.34
N VAL A 246 -4.69 -28.53 -6.88
CA VAL A 246 -4.06 -27.31 -6.36
C VAL A 246 -3.38 -27.59 -5.04
N HIS A 247 -4.03 -28.33 -4.16
CA HIS A 247 -3.48 -28.69 -2.83
C HIS A 247 -2.18 -29.49 -2.94
N ALA A 248 -2.13 -30.50 -3.83
CA ALA A 248 -0.91 -31.28 -4.06
C ALA A 248 0.25 -30.41 -4.58
N ARG A 249 -0.03 -29.51 -5.55
CA ARG A 249 0.96 -28.56 -6.07
C ARG A 249 1.39 -27.56 -5.00
N LEU A 250 0.47 -27.09 -4.17
CA LEU A 250 0.75 -26.21 -3.04
C LEU A 250 1.75 -26.84 -2.07
N LEU A 251 1.48 -28.05 -1.61
CA LEU A 251 2.38 -28.76 -0.69
C LEU A 251 3.77 -28.95 -1.30
N SER A 252 3.84 -29.33 -2.58
CA SER A 252 5.12 -29.47 -3.29
C SER A 252 5.87 -28.14 -3.35
N ARG A 253 5.18 -27.04 -3.74
CA ARG A 253 5.79 -25.72 -3.85
C ARG A 253 6.27 -25.19 -2.51
N MET A 254 5.49 -25.33 -1.44
CA MET A 254 5.90 -24.90 -0.09
C MET A 254 7.14 -25.64 0.40
N LYS A 255 7.24 -26.95 0.14
CA LYS A 255 8.45 -27.74 0.44
C LYS A 255 9.67 -27.26 -0.35
N GLN A 256 9.51 -26.97 -1.66
CA GLN A 256 10.58 -26.40 -2.49
C GLN A 256 11.07 -25.04 -1.97
N LEU A 257 10.14 -24.24 -1.40
CA LEU A 257 10.47 -22.98 -0.74
C LEU A 257 11.07 -23.17 0.65
N GLY A 258 11.29 -24.43 1.11
CA GLY A 258 11.94 -24.76 2.37
C GLY A 258 11.04 -24.60 3.60
N PHE A 259 9.72 -24.66 3.45
CA PHE A 259 8.79 -24.68 4.58
C PHE A 259 8.54 -26.13 5.02
N SER A 260 8.82 -26.43 6.29
CA SER A 260 8.71 -27.79 6.85
C SER A 260 7.27 -28.14 7.25
N ALA A 261 6.53 -27.18 7.80
CA ALA A 261 5.13 -27.35 8.18
C ALA A 261 4.23 -26.37 7.40
N ILE A 262 3.09 -26.86 6.93
CA ILE A 262 2.16 -26.11 6.08
C ILE A 262 0.76 -26.27 6.66
N PHE A 263 0.19 -25.18 7.12
CA PHE A 263 -1.18 -25.11 7.64
C PHE A 263 -2.02 -24.28 6.72
N VAL A 264 -3.24 -24.72 6.45
CA VAL A 264 -4.26 -23.89 5.78
C VAL A 264 -5.26 -23.49 6.85
N ASP A 265 -5.38 -22.19 7.09
CA ASP A 265 -6.34 -21.68 8.08
C ASP A 265 -7.77 -22.03 7.62
N PRO A 266 -8.55 -22.74 8.45
CA PRO A 266 -9.94 -23.06 8.12
C PRO A 266 -10.84 -21.82 8.14
N ALA A 267 -10.46 -20.79 8.89
CA ALA A 267 -11.17 -19.52 8.94
C ALA A 267 -10.76 -18.62 7.76
N PRO A 268 -11.73 -18.07 7.02
CA PRO A 268 -11.41 -17.19 5.91
C PRO A 268 -10.75 -15.89 6.39
N TYR A 269 -9.75 -15.44 5.65
CA TYR A 269 -9.14 -14.13 5.88
C TYR A 269 -10.17 -13.02 5.61
N PRO A 270 -10.37 -12.07 6.54
CA PRO A 270 -11.33 -10.98 6.34
C PRO A 270 -10.95 -10.16 5.10
N THR A 271 -11.89 -10.03 4.17
CA THR A 271 -11.76 -9.12 3.02
C THR A 271 -12.52 -7.84 3.37
N GLU A 272 -11.81 -6.73 3.57
CA GLU A 272 -12.44 -5.41 3.72
C GLU A 272 -13.03 -4.91 2.40
#